data_849584c12fa72e5a8ce778c41afd2272
#
_entry.id   849584c12fa72e5a8ce778c41afd2272
#
_cell.length_a   1.000
_cell.length_b   1.000
_cell.length_c   1.000
_cell.angle_alpha   90.00
_cell.angle_beta   90.00
_cell.angle_gamma   90.00
#
_symmetry.space_group_name_H-M   'P 1'
#
loop_
_entity.id
_entity.type
_entity.pdbx_description
1 polymer ?
#
loop_
_entity_poly.entity_id
_entity_poly.type
_entity_poly.pdbx_seq_one_letter_code
_entity_poly.pdbx_strand_id
1 'polypeptide(L)'
;MDDETADAAADPVEAPADGGEDPGDDAGIDPGAVPDGATENHWKQLIVEMEQSAEEHRKAGWRTAVLHPTASGVLDEGEPGIGVVVRREEFDGLDEIVSVRDIDEYEVLRADLPGEIQLLTILYSADGDAAVFVPSAVDADRLEGLRAAVDGTFYTHVTPPEDDDTITFTHDDPTLFFPGVERPRTAQTREGTPGTSDQSAVDPDEEES
;
A
#
# COMPACT_ATOMS: atom_id res chain seq x y z
N MET A 1 -80.79 12.07 -32.29
CA MET A 1 -80.14 12.94 -33.27
C MET A 1 -78.75 13.16 -32.68
N ASP A 2 -77.89 12.23 -33.04
CA ASP A 2 -76.92 12.34 -34.18
C ASP A 2 -75.92 13.39 -33.81
N ASP A 3 -74.70 13.20 -33.76
CA ASP A 3 -73.71 12.70 -34.70
C ASP A 3 -72.41 12.76 -33.99
N GLU A 4 -71.74 11.69 -33.85
CA GLU A 4 -70.74 11.13 -34.77
C GLU A 4 -69.46 11.97 -34.95
N THR A 5 -68.44 11.26 -34.73
CA THR A 5 -67.10 11.27 -35.36
C THR A 5 -66.08 12.31 -35.03
N ALA A 6 -65.00 11.90 -34.61
CA ALA A 6 -63.72 11.57 -35.25
C ALA A 6 -62.63 11.66 -34.18
N ASP A 7 -62.05 10.62 -33.82
CA ASP A 7 -60.82 10.02 -34.33
C ASP A 7 -59.77 11.01 -34.87
N ALA A 8 -58.81 11.29 -34.02
CA ALA A 8 -57.48 11.71 -34.42
C ALA A 8 -56.47 11.15 -33.46
N ALA A 9 -55.92 10.02 -33.80
CA ALA A 9 -54.68 9.49 -33.28
C ALA A 9 -53.59 10.55 -33.44
N ALA A 10 -53.05 11.01 -32.35
CA ALA A 10 -51.79 11.71 -32.36
C ALA A 10 -50.73 10.75 -31.77
N ASP A 11 -49.82 10.36 -32.67
CA ASP A 11 -48.61 9.64 -32.35
C ASP A 11 -47.82 10.29 -31.20
N PRO A 12 -47.31 9.52 -30.27
CA PRO A 12 -46.33 10.05 -29.33
C PRO A 12 -45.00 10.17 -30.11
N VAL A 13 -44.58 11.41 -30.25
CA VAL A 13 -43.21 11.75 -30.73
C VAL A 13 -42.25 11.21 -29.67
N GLU A 14 -41.57 10.16 -30.03
CA GLU A 14 -40.41 9.63 -29.35
C GLU A 14 -39.33 10.72 -29.32
N ALA A 15 -39.13 11.31 -28.15
CA ALA A 15 -37.97 12.14 -27.90
C ALA A 15 -36.73 11.20 -27.81
N PRO A 16 -35.64 11.47 -28.54
CA PRO A 16 -34.41 10.73 -28.34
C PRO A 16 -33.92 11.03 -26.91
N ALA A 17 -33.77 9.98 -26.14
CA ALA A 17 -32.98 9.99 -24.91
C ALA A 17 -31.56 10.32 -25.30
N ASP A 18 -31.20 11.57 -25.16
CA ASP A 18 -29.81 12.01 -25.12
C ASP A 18 -29.24 11.49 -23.79
N GLY A 19 -28.72 10.28 -23.85
CA GLY A 19 -27.87 9.71 -22.81
C GLY A 19 -26.55 10.42 -22.85
N GLY A 20 -26.50 11.60 -22.26
CA GLY A 20 -25.26 12.21 -21.83
C GLY A 20 -24.66 11.30 -20.78
N GLU A 21 -23.79 10.39 -21.19
CA GLU A 21 -22.77 9.82 -20.33
C GLU A 21 -21.87 10.99 -19.99
N ASP A 22 -22.13 11.55 -18.83
CA ASP A 22 -21.18 12.38 -18.12
C ASP A 22 -20.01 11.44 -17.79
N PRO A 23 -18.83 11.59 -18.40
CA PRO A 23 -17.64 10.91 -17.91
C PRO A 23 -17.28 11.62 -16.60
N GLY A 24 -17.98 11.25 -15.53
CA GLY A 24 -17.58 11.58 -14.20
C GLY A 24 -16.19 11.03 -14.01
N ASP A 25 -15.30 11.95 -13.99
CA ASP A 25 -13.87 11.84 -13.67
C ASP A 25 -13.78 11.42 -12.19
N ASP A 26 -14.10 10.14 -11.98
CA ASP A 26 -13.90 9.49 -10.68
C ASP A 26 -12.54 8.81 -10.73
N ALA A 27 -11.49 9.62 -10.56
CA ALA A 27 -10.13 9.16 -10.29
C ALA A 27 -10.06 8.50 -8.90
N GLY A 28 -11.18 7.92 -8.46
CA GLY A 28 -11.33 7.23 -7.20
C GLY A 28 -10.70 5.83 -7.23
N ILE A 29 -10.24 5.43 -6.09
CA ILE A 29 -9.86 4.04 -5.78
C ILE A 29 -11.08 3.16 -6.10
N ASP A 30 -10.94 2.22 -7.05
CA ASP A 30 -12.02 1.27 -7.38
C ASP A 30 -12.16 0.25 -6.22
N PRO A 31 -13.23 0.31 -5.43
CA PRO A 31 -13.44 -0.64 -4.32
C PRO A 31 -13.87 -2.04 -4.81
N GLY A 32 -13.94 -2.27 -6.13
CA GLY A 32 -14.52 -3.46 -6.73
C GLY A 32 -13.54 -4.53 -7.17
N ALA A 33 -12.24 -4.34 -7.05
CA ALA A 33 -11.27 -5.38 -7.37
C ALA A 33 -11.23 -6.43 -6.24
N VAL A 34 -12.24 -7.31 -6.22
CA VAL A 34 -12.19 -8.54 -5.43
C VAL A 34 -11.24 -9.50 -6.16
N PRO A 35 -10.13 -9.89 -5.54
CA PRO A 35 -9.16 -10.80 -6.16
C PRO A 35 -9.82 -12.12 -6.56
N ASP A 36 -9.49 -12.66 -7.75
CA ASP A 36 -9.87 -14.00 -8.17
C ASP A 36 -9.28 -15.04 -7.20
N GLY A 37 -9.85 -16.21 -7.08
CA GLY A 37 -9.58 -17.17 -6.00
C GLY A 37 -8.11 -17.53 -5.75
N ALA A 38 -7.23 -17.44 -6.75
CA ALA A 38 -5.79 -17.63 -6.58
C ALA A 38 -5.14 -16.41 -5.92
N THR A 39 -5.54 -15.20 -6.33
CA THR A 39 -5.08 -13.92 -5.77
C THR A 39 -5.59 -13.75 -4.35
N GLU A 40 -6.82 -14.20 -4.04
CA GLU A 40 -7.39 -14.20 -2.69
C GLU A 40 -6.56 -15.05 -1.71
N ASN A 41 -6.11 -16.24 -2.13
CA ASN A 41 -5.27 -17.09 -1.29
C ASN A 41 -3.90 -16.44 -1.02
N HIS A 42 -3.33 -15.81 -2.03
CA HIS A 42 -2.06 -15.11 -1.89
C HIS A 42 -2.20 -13.89 -0.97
N TRP A 43 -3.29 -13.13 -1.12
CA TRP A 43 -3.61 -12.02 -0.23
C TRP A 43 -3.73 -12.45 1.23
N LYS A 44 -4.46 -13.54 1.49
CA LYS A 44 -4.57 -14.10 2.86
C LYS A 44 -3.22 -14.49 3.44
N GLN A 45 -2.34 -15.06 2.62
CA GLN A 45 -0.99 -15.42 3.05
C GLN A 45 -0.17 -14.17 3.36
N LEU A 46 -0.22 -13.15 2.51
CA LEU A 46 0.46 -11.87 2.72
C LEU A 46 0.03 -11.22 4.04
N ILE A 47 -1.28 -11.20 4.33
CA ILE A 47 -1.80 -10.65 5.60
C ILE A 47 -1.27 -11.46 6.80
N VAL A 48 -1.23 -12.79 6.72
CA VAL A 48 -0.70 -13.64 7.80
C VAL A 48 0.80 -13.37 8.04
N GLU A 49 1.59 -13.27 6.98
CA GLU A 49 3.02 -12.97 7.08
C GLU A 49 3.27 -11.56 7.63
N MET A 50 2.48 -10.60 7.20
CA MET A 50 2.49 -9.23 7.73
C MET A 50 2.22 -9.19 9.24
N GLU A 51 1.17 -9.87 9.71
CA GLU A 51 0.82 -9.92 11.13
C GLU A 51 1.91 -10.59 11.97
N GLN A 52 2.53 -11.64 11.44
CA GLN A 52 3.65 -12.31 12.11
C GLN A 52 4.85 -11.37 12.24
N SER A 53 5.20 -10.67 11.17
CA SER A 53 6.29 -9.69 11.19
C SER A 53 6.01 -8.54 12.17
N ALA A 54 4.78 -8.01 12.16
CA ALA A 54 4.37 -6.98 13.09
C ALA A 54 4.46 -7.43 14.56
N GLU A 55 4.07 -8.67 14.83
CA GLU A 55 4.16 -9.25 16.18
C GLU A 55 5.63 -9.42 16.65
N GLU A 56 6.54 -9.74 15.73
CA GLU A 56 7.98 -9.79 16.01
C GLU A 56 8.53 -8.41 16.38
N HIS A 57 8.13 -7.37 15.67
CA HIS A 57 8.50 -5.98 16.00
C HIS A 57 7.93 -5.55 17.36
N ARG A 58 6.65 -5.89 17.66
CA ARG A 58 6.05 -5.61 18.98
C ARG A 58 6.82 -6.29 20.12
N LYS A 59 7.23 -7.55 19.92
CA LYS A 59 8.06 -8.30 20.91
C LYS A 59 9.42 -7.66 21.11
N ALA A 60 9.97 -7.04 20.06
CA ALA A 60 11.21 -6.27 20.14
C ALA A 60 11.02 -4.88 20.78
N GLY A 61 9.79 -4.52 21.15
CA GLY A 61 9.47 -3.24 21.80
C GLY A 61 9.12 -2.10 20.85
N TRP A 62 8.92 -2.39 19.58
CA TRP A 62 8.55 -1.37 18.59
C TRP A 62 7.06 -1.01 18.66
N ARG A 63 6.75 0.23 18.38
CA ARG A 63 5.38 0.64 18.09
C ARG A 63 5.03 0.21 16.67
N THR A 64 3.89 -0.45 16.49
CA THR A 64 3.49 -0.92 15.16
C THR A 64 2.07 -0.51 14.82
N ALA A 65 1.87 0.07 13.64
CA ALA A 65 0.58 0.14 12.98
C ALA A 65 0.49 -0.96 11.92
N VAL A 66 -0.59 -1.71 11.92
CA VAL A 66 -0.89 -2.74 10.92
C VAL A 66 -2.21 -2.36 10.29
N LEU A 67 -2.19 -2.10 8.99
CA LEU A 67 -3.35 -1.63 8.26
C LEU A 67 -4.03 -2.80 7.53
N HIS A 68 -5.36 -2.78 7.51
CA HIS A 68 -6.18 -3.75 6.78
C HIS A 68 -7.06 -2.98 5.80
N PRO A 69 -6.57 -2.72 4.58
CA PRO A 69 -7.29 -1.93 3.61
C PRO A 69 -8.66 -2.50 3.28
N THR A 70 -9.64 -1.62 3.20
CA THR A 70 -10.96 -1.91 2.64
C THR A 70 -10.98 -1.71 1.13
N ALA A 71 -10.06 -0.88 0.61
CA ALA A 71 -9.78 -0.67 -0.80
C ALA A 71 -8.35 -0.21 -1.00
N SER A 72 -7.79 -0.47 -2.18
CA SER A 72 -6.52 0.10 -2.63
C SER A 72 -6.52 0.25 -4.14
N GLY A 73 -5.71 1.17 -4.66
CA GLY A 73 -5.64 1.43 -6.08
C GLY A 73 -4.51 2.38 -6.46
N VAL A 74 -4.30 2.51 -7.77
CA VAL A 74 -3.31 3.42 -8.35
C VAL A 74 -3.92 4.81 -8.45
N LEU A 75 -3.17 5.81 -7.99
CA LEU A 75 -3.48 7.23 -8.13
C LEU A 75 -2.51 7.85 -9.15
N ASP A 76 -3.05 8.41 -10.22
CA ASP A 76 -2.30 9.01 -11.33
C ASP A 76 -2.42 10.54 -11.39
N GLU A 77 -3.31 11.12 -10.62
CA GLU A 77 -3.48 12.56 -10.49
C GLU A 77 -2.78 13.11 -9.25
N GLY A 78 -2.20 14.29 -9.38
CA GLY A 78 -1.50 14.96 -8.28
C GLY A 78 -0.15 14.31 -7.95
N GLU A 79 -0.05 13.68 -6.79
CA GLU A 79 1.13 12.95 -6.33
C GLU A 79 0.98 11.47 -6.71
N PRO A 80 1.66 11.00 -7.77
CA PRO A 80 1.45 9.66 -8.31
C PRO A 80 1.86 8.58 -7.32
N GLY A 81 0.96 7.62 -7.08
CA GLY A 81 1.20 6.64 -6.04
C GLY A 81 0.15 5.55 -5.90
N ILE A 82 0.09 4.99 -4.72
CA ILE A 82 -0.91 4.01 -4.30
C ILE A 82 -1.77 4.62 -3.21
N GLY A 83 -3.08 4.66 -3.46
CA GLY A 83 -4.08 4.99 -2.45
C GLY A 83 -4.53 3.75 -1.69
N VAL A 84 -4.69 3.90 -0.40
CA VAL A 84 -5.09 2.84 0.52
C VAL A 84 -6.15 3.38 1.45
N VAL A 85 -7.35 2.79 1.42
CA VAL A 85 -8.46 3.15 2.30
C VAL A 85 -8.48 2.19 3.47
N VAL A 86 -8.39 2.73 4.69
CA VAL A 86 -8.40 1.95 5.94
C VAL A 86 -9.52 2.40 6.87
N ARG A 87 -9.89 1.59 7.83
CA ARG A 87 -10.88 2.00 8.84
C ARG A 87 -10.37 3.19 9.65
N ARG A 88 -11.29 4.04 10.10
CA ARG A 88 -10.95 5.22 10.91
C ARG A 88 -10.09 4.88 12.12
N GLU A 89 -10.38 3.80 12.82
CA GLU A 89 -9.62 3.37 13.99
C GLU A 89 -8.16 3.03 13.67
N GLU A 90 -7.90 2.44 12.49
CA GLU A 90 -6.55 2.13 12.01
C GLU A 90 -5.84 3.41 11.55
N PHE A 91 -6.57 4.32 10.93
CA PHE A 91 -6.04 5.64 10.55
C PHE A 91 -5.62 6.45 11.79
N ASP A 92 -6.47 6.53 12.80
CA ASP A 92 -6.18 7.25 14.04
C ASP A 92 -4.95 6.64 14.76
N GLY A 93 -4.85 5.30 14.78
CA GLY A 93 -3.67 4.61 15.32
C GLY A 93 -2.38 4.86 14.53
N LEU A 94 -2.49 5.01 13.20
CA LEU A 94 -1.38 5.42 12.35
C LEU A 94 -0.97 6.86 12.64
N ASP A 95 -1.94 7.78 12.72
CA ASP A 95 -1.70 9.20 12.99
C ASP A 95 -0.99 9.41 14.34
N GLU A 96 -1.33 8.65 15.37
CA GLU A 96 -0.63 8.66 16.65
C GLU A 96 0.86 8.32 16.52
N ILE A 97 1.24 7.46 15.59
CA ILE A 97 2.63 7.08 15.35
C ILE A 97 3.35 8.18 14.56
N VAL A 98 2.80 8.59 13.42
CA VAL A 98 3.46 9.54 12.52
C VAL A 98 3.51 10.96 13.07
N SER A 99 2.61 11.31 13.99
CA SER A 99 2.65 12.61 14.67
C SER A 99 3.85 12.79 15.62
N VAL A 100 4.50 11.69 16.02
CA VAL A 100 5.59 11.69 17.01
C VAL A 100 6.85 10.97 16.53
N ARG A 101 6.84 10.43 15.30
CA ARG A 101 7.97 9.72 14.69
C ARG A 101 8.15 10.14 13.25
N ASP A 102 9.37 10.41 12.87
CA ASP A 102 9.75 10.58 11.48
C ASP A 102 9.86 9.19 10.83
N ILE A 103 9.06 8.96 9.81
CA ILE A 103 9.06 7.72 9.03
C ILE A 103 9.78 8.02 7.72
N ASP A 104 10.99 7.49 7.55
CA ASP A 104 11.89 7.85 6.45
C ASP A 104 12.57 6.65 5.77
N GLU A 105 12.49 5.46 6.36
CA GLU A 105 12.98 4.24 5.74
C GLU A 105 11.80 3.36 5.33
N TYR A 106 11.97 2.58 4.26
CA TYR A 106 10.92 1.65 3.81
C TYR A 106 11.47 0.44 3.09
N GLU A 107 10.68 -0.61 3.10
CA GLU A 107 10.88 -1.85 2.35
C GLU A 107 9.60 -2.18 1.59
N VAL A 108 9.73 -2.73 0.38
CA VAL A 108 8.59 -3.17 -0.43
C VAL A 108 8.74 -4.65 -0.76
N LEU A 109 7.82 -5.46 -0.27
CA LEU A 109 7.64 -6.84 -0.68
C LEU A 109 6.56 -6.87 -1.77
N ARG A 110 6.82 -7.55 -2.87
CA ARG A 110 5.93 -7.56 -4.03
C ARG A 110 5.70 -8.96 -4.55
N ALA A 111 4.45 -9.25 -4.92
CA ALA A 111 4.05 -10.42 -5.66
C ALA A 111 3.33 -10.01 -6.95
N ASP A 112 3.86 -10.46 -8.09
CA ASP A 112 3.27 -10.23 -9.40
C ASP A 112 2.32 -11.40 -9.71
N LEU A 113 1.03 -11.11 -9.79
CA LEU A 113 -0.04 -12.05 -10.10
C LEU A 113 -0.67 -11.70 -11.45
N PRO A 114 -1.40 -12.59 -12.11
CA PRO A 114 -2.07 -12.27 -13.35
C PRO A 114 -3.08 -11.13 -13.20
N GLY A 115 -2.78 -9.96 -13.79
CA GLY A 115 -3.62 -8.77 -13.75
C GLY A 115 -3.56 -7.96 -12.45
N GLU A 116 -2.88 -8.45 -11.43
CA GLU A 116 -2.82 -7.80 -10.11
C GLU A 116 -1.38 -7.82 -9.55
N ILE A 117 -1.01 -6.76 -8.88
CA ILE A 117 0.23 -6.72 -8.09
C ILE A 117 -0.15 -6.52 -6.63
N GLN A 118 0.30 -7.44 -5.79
CA GLN A 118 0.17 -7.32 -4.35
C GLN A 118 1.47 -6.82 -3.74
N LEU A 119 1.35 -5.83 -2.89
CA LEU A 119 2.46 -5.14 -2.25
C LEU A 119 2.27 -5.18 -0.73
N LEU A 120 3.38 -5.33 -0.02
CA LEU A 120 3.46 -4.96 1.38
C LEU A 120 4.56 -3.91 1.51
N THR A 121 4.17 -2.69 1.76
CA THR A 121 5.09 -1.60 2.09
C THR A 121 5.27 -1.58 3.60
N ILE A 122 6.49 -1.76 4.07
CA ILE A 122 6.85 -1.65 5.48
C ILE A 122 7.65 -0.38 5.65
N LEU A 123 7.15 0.50 6.48
CA LEU A 123 7.73 1.83 6.73
C LEU A 123 8.33 1.83 8.13
N TYR A 124 9.52 2.39 8.28
CA TYR A 124 10.25 2.38 9.53
C TYR A 124 10.58 3.80 9.99
N SER A 125 10.61 4.00 11.30
CA SER A 125 11.10 5.25 11.86
C SER A 125 12.62 5.31 11.83
N ALA A 126 13.16 6.51 11.63
CA ALA A 126 14.60 6.80 11.70
C ALA A 126 15.27 6.29 12.98
N ASP A 127 14.55 6.38 14.10
CA ASP A 127 15.02 5.92 15.41
C ASP A 127 14.99 4.38 15.57
N GLY A 128 14.37 3.65 14.65
CA GLY A 128 14.26 2.19 14.68
C GLY A 128 13.39 1.68 15.83
N ASP A 129 12.34 2.40 16.19
CA ASP A 129 11.42 2.05 17.28
C ASP A 129 9.94 2.02 16.88
N ALA A 130 9.63 2.32 15.60
CA ALA A 130 8.29 2.19 15.06
C ALA A 130 8.30 1.59 13.64
N ALA A 131 7.25 0.86 13.30
CA ALA A 131 7.01 0.29 11.98
C ALA A 131 5.53 0.37 11.60
N VAL A 132 5.27 0.68 10.32
CA VAL A 132 3.94 0.73 9.74
C VAL A 132 3.87 -0.28 8.59
N PHE A 133 2.87 -1.13 8.61
CA PHE A 133 2.65 -2.18 7.63
C PHE A 133 1.45 -1.83 6.76
N VAL A 134 1.69 -1.59 5.48
CA VAL A 134 0.68 -1.14 4.51
C VAL A 134 0.59 -2.16 3.37
N PRO A 135 -0.32 -3.14 3.44
CA PRO A 135 -0.59 -4.03 2.32
C PRO A 135 -1.46 -3.32 1.30
N SER A 136 -1.27 -3.62 0.02
CA SER A 136 -2.11 -3.12 -1.07
C SER A 136 -2.18 -4.11 -2.22
N ALA A 137 -3.29 -4.09 -2.94
CA ALA A 137 -3.48 -4.84 -4.18
C ALA A 137 -3.91 -3.85 -5.27
N VAL A 138 -3.20 -3.84 -6.38
CA VAL A 138 -3.42 -2.86 -7.45
C VAL A 138 -3.44 -3.53 -8.82
N ASP A 139 -4.15 -2.94 -9.75
CA ASP A 139 -4.16 -3.37 -11.14
C ASP A 139 -2.77 -3.22 -11.77
N ALA A 140 -2.27 -4.30 -12.38
CA ALA A 140 -0.92 -4.36 -12.93
C ALA A 140 -0.72 -3.40 -14.10
N ASP A 141 -1.71 -3.27 -14.99
CA ASP A 141 -1.62 -2.42 -16.18
C ASP A 141 -1.68 -0.94 -15.79
N ARG A 142 -2.52 -0.58 -14.81
CA ARG A 142 -2.58 0.78 -14.27
C ARG A 142 -1.26 1.17 -13.61
N LEU A 143 -0.69 0.29 -12.79
CA LEU A 143 0.59 0.57 -12.14
C LEU A 143 1.72 0.71 -13.17
N GLU A 144 1.77 -0.15 -14.19
CA GLU A 144 2.75 -0.03 -15.26
C GLU A 144 2.56 1.26 -16.08
N GLY A 145 1.31 1.66 -16.33
CA GLY A 145 0.99 2.93 -16.98
C GLY A 145 1.51 4.16 -16.22
N LEU A 146 1.50 4.07 -14.89
CA LEU A 146 1.99 5.15 -14.03
C LEU A 146 3.52 5.34 -14.07
N ARG A 147 4.27 4.29 -14.40
CA ARG A 147 5.75 4.31 -14.43
C ARG A 147 6.32 5.49 -15.21
N ALA A 148 5.72 5.83 -16.35
CA ALA A 148 6.19 6.91 -17.22
C ALA A 148 5.90 8.31 -16.65
N ALA A 149 4.94 8.42 -15.72
CA ALA A 149 4.54 9.67 -15.09
C ALA A 149 5.31 9.93 -13.80
N VAL A 150 5.95 8.89 -13.23
CA VAL A 150 6.73 9.01 -11.98
C VAL A 150 8.12 9.56 -12.29
N ASP A 151 8.41 10.78 -11.84
CA ASP A 151 9.68 11.46 -11.99
C ASP A 151 10.46 11.44 -10.66
N GLY A 152 10.96 10.25 -10.31
CA GLY A 152 11.86 10.07 -9.16
C GLY A 152 11.20 9.97 -7.79
N THR A 153 9.91 10.26 -7.66
CA THR A 153 9.19 10.18 -6.39
C THR A 153 7.87 9.43 -6.57
N PHE A 154 7.57 8.57 -5.62
CA PHE A 154 6.33 7.79 -5.56
C PHE A 154 5.71 7.91 -4.18
N TYR A 155 4.39 7.78 -4.09
CA TYR A 155 3.69 8.04 -2.84
C TYR A 155 2.81 6.87 -2.41
N THR A 156 2.62 6.75 -1.10
CA THR A 156 1.56 5.92 -0.53
C THR A 156 0.64 6.83 0.28
N HIS A 157 -0.62 6.91 -0.12
CA HIS A 157 -1.64 7.72 0.51
C HIS A 157 -2.56 6.83 1.33
N VAL A 158 -2.68 7.08 2.61
CA VAL A 158 -3.59 6.36 3.51
C VAL A 158 -4.71 7.30 3.89
N THR A 159 -5.96 6.88 3.64
CA THR A 159 -7.16 7.67 3.90
C THR A 159 -8.20 6.87 4.68
N PRO A 160 -9.01 7.49 5.54
CA PRO A 160 -10.22 6.88 6.08
C PRO A 160 -11.38 6.97 5.07
N PRO A 161 -12.47 6.18 5.22
CA PRO A 161 -13.48 6.01 4.17
C PRO A 161 -14.36 7.23 3.88
N GLU A 162 -14.51 8.16 4.80
CA GLU A 162 -15.52 9.24 4.72
C GLU A 162 -14.95 10.62 5.10
N ASP A 163 -13.65 10.80 4.94
CA ASP A 163 -12.97 12.02 5.38
C ASP A 163 -11.90 12.43 4.37
N ASP A 164 -11.62 13.72 4.32
CA ASP A 164 -10.55 14.28 3.46
C ASP A 164 -9.16 14.19 4.10
N ASP A 165 -9.05 13.59 5.29
CA ASP A 165 -7.78 13.39 5.96
C ASP A 165 -6.91 12.39 5.17
N THR A 166 -5.65 12.72 4.98
CA THR A 166 -4.70 11.86 4.27
C THR A 166 -3.34 11.88 4.97
N ILE A 167 -2.80 10.70 5.22
CA ILE A 167 -1.40 10.53 5.60
C ILE A 167 -0.64 10.05 4.37
N THR A 168 0.38 10.81 3.97
CA THR A 168 1.17 10.54 2.77
C THR A 168 2.59 10.16 3.13
N PHE A 169 3.05 9.03 2.61
CA PHE A 169 4.44 8.60 2.68
C PHE A 169 5.12 8.79 1.34
N THR A 170 6.33 9.30 1.36
CA THR A 170 7.13 9.59 0.17
C THR A 170 8.19 8.50 -0.03
N HIS A 171 8.34 8.04 -1.27
CA HIS A 171 9.31 7.03 -1.65
C HIS A 171 10.25 7.58 -2.73
N ASP A 172 11.53 7.61 -2.45
CA ASP A 172 12.58 8.13 -3.33
C ASP A 172 13.17 7.09 -4.30
N ASP A 173 12.81 5.81 -4.12
CA ASP A 173 13.09 4.73 -5.09
C ASP A 173 11.80 4.08 -5.59
N PRO A 174 11.13 4.69 -6.58
CA PRO A 174 9.88 4.16 -7.13
C PRO A 174 10.05 2.81 -7.81
N THR A 175 11.28 2.41 -8.17
CA THR A 175 11.53 1.15 -8.89
C THR A 175 11.12 -0.08 -8.08
N LEU A 176 11.06 0.03 -6.76
CA LEU A 176 10.63 -1.05 -5.86
C LEU A 176 9.15 -1.43 -6.05
N PHE A 177 8.34 -0.50 -6.54
CA PHE A 177 6.91 -0.70 -6.72
C PHE A 177 6.56 -1.29 -8.10
N PHE A 178 7.40 -1.06 -9.13
CA PHE A 178 7.06 -1.44 -10.51
C PHE A 178 7.51 -2.85 -10.88
N PRO A 179 6.71 -3.59 -11.70
CA PRO A 179 7.07 -4.92 -12.17
C PRO A 179 8.29 -4.88 -13.10
N GLY A 180 9.00 -6.01 -13.20
CA GLY A 180 10.09 -6.18 -14.17
C GLY A 180 11.41 -5.49 -13.82
N VAL A 181 11.50 -4.79 -12.71
CA VAL A 181 12.78 -4.31 -12.19
C VAL A 181 13.41 -5.43 -11.36
N GLU A 182 14.49 -6.03 -11.88
CA GLU A 182 15.28 -6.96 -11.08
C GLU A 182 15.88 -6.22 -9.89
N ARG A 183 15.48 -6.63 -8.70
CA ARG A 183 16.09 -6.11 -7.47
C ARG A 183 17.58 -6.38 -7.51
N PRO A 184 18.46 -5.39 -7.36
CA PRO A 184 19.78 -5.68 -6.90
C PRO A 184 19.61 -6.37 -5.54
N ARG A 185 20.06 -7.60 -5.42
CA ARG A 185 20.10 -8.35 -4.17
C ARG A 185 21.11 -7.68 -3.24
N THR A 186 20.77 -6.56 -2.69
CA THR A 186 21.45 -6.05 -1.49
C THR A 186 20.79 -6.72 -0.31
N ALA A 187 21.24 -7.95 -0.03
CA ALA A 187 21.15 -8.46 1.31
C ALA A 187 21.94 -7.48 2.20
N GLN A 188 21.28 -6.55 2.83
CA GLN A 188 21.81 -5.93 4.02
C GLN A 188 21.67 -6.94 5.14
N THR A 189 22.57 -7.91 5.12
CA THR A 189 22.94 -8.65 6.31
C THR A 189 23.54 -7.62 7.24
N ARG A 190 22.77 -7.16 8.21
CA ARG A 190 23.32 -6.60 9.42
C ARG A 190 24.08 -7.73 10.11
N GLU A 191 25.34 -7.94 9.73
CA GLU A 191 26.27 -8.71 10.52
C GLU A 191 26.49 -7.95 11.82
N GLY A 192 25.68 -8.32 12.82
CA GLY A 192 26.05 -8.10 14.20
C GLY A 192 27.35 -8.86 14.45
N THR A 193 28.46 -8.18 14.41
CA THR A 193 29.75 -8.70 14.85
C THR A 193 29.60 -9.10 16.32
N PRO A 194 29.66 -10.40 16.66
CA PRO A 194 29.80 -10.77 18.06
C PRO A 194 31.19 -10.30 18.49
N GLY A 195 31.22 -9.39 19.47
CA GLY A 195 32.44 -8.93 20.09
C GLY A 195 33.26 -10.13 20.56
N THR A 196 34.39 -10.35 19.93
CA THR A 196 35.42 -11.24 20.41
C THR A 196 35.94 -10.68 21.71
N SER A 197 35.52 -11.25 22.80
CA SER A 197 36.17 -11.08 24.10
C SER A 197 37.57 -11.66 23.96
N ASP A 198 38.55 -10.78 23.81
CA ASP A 198 39.97 -11.08 23.99
C ASP A 198 40.17 -11.49 25.44
N GLN A 199 40.23 -12.79 25.67
CA GLN A 199 40.78 -13.36 26.90
C GLN A 199 42.29 -13.35 26.75
N SER A 200 42.91 -12.25 27.21
CA SER A 200 44.32 -12.24 27.51
C SER A 200 44.68 -13.36 28.46
N ALA A 201 45.35 -14.34 27.94
CA ALA A 201 46.00 -15.38 28.68
C ALA A 201 47.01 -14.77 29.65
N VAL A 202 46.76 -14.97 30.92
CA VAL A 202 47.73 -14.77 31.97
C VAL A 202 48.66 -16.01 31.93
N ASP A 203 49.87 -15.78 31.54
CA ASP A 203 50.96 -16.72 31.68
C ASP A 203 51.31 -16.88 33.14
N PRO A 204 51.34 -18.07 33.69
CA PRO A 204 51.96 -18.35 34.97
C PRO A 204 53.26 -19.08 34.74
N ASP A 205 54.36 -18.36 34.69
CA ASP A 205 55.67 -18.98 34.92
C ASP A 205 56.60 -17.93 35.51
N GLU A 206 57.05 -18.16 36.58
CA GLU A 206 58.44 -18.50 36.99
C GLU A 206 58.60 -18.39 38.49
N GLU A 207 58.58 -19.57 39.04
CA GLU A 207 59.38 -19.97 40.16
C GLU A 207 60.83 -19.79 39.87
N GLU A 208 61.63 -19.31 40.79
CA GLU A 208 62.81 -19.95 41.30
C GLU A 208 63.64 -19.07 42.24
N SER A 209 63.92 -19.64 43.33
CA SER A 209 65.05 -19.58 44.30
C SER A 209 64.84 -18.76 45.51
#